data_8ebdd85005a82cc8118a2e527ec9a0ca
#
_entry.id   8ebdd85005a82cc8118a2e527ec9a0ca
#
_cell.length_a   1.000
_cell.length_b   1.000
_cell.length_c   1.000
_cell.angle_alpha   90.00
_cell.angle_beta   90.00
_cell.angle_gamma   90.00
#
_symmetry.space_group_name_H-M   'P 1'
#
loop_
_entity.id
_entity.type
_entity.pdbx_description
1 polymer ?
#
loop_
_entity_poly.entity_id
_entity_poly.type
_entity_poly.pdbx_seq_one_letter_code
_entity_poly.pdbx_strand_id
1 'polypeptide(L)' 'MQELKKVEVTVVQVPKYVKYECPHCGNEVEVSYSDFEDERMSDYWPEWEGDTVICDECGEEFAIGNVEVD' A
#
# COMPACT_ATOMS: atom_id res chain seq x y z
N MET A 1 -19.78 1.89 12.02
CA MET A 1 -18.41 1.53 11.68
C MET A 1 -18.16 1.76 10.20
N GLN A 2 -17.10 2.43 9.89
CA GLN A 2 -16.71 2.62 8.49
C GLN A 2 -15.79 1.51 8.06
N GLU A 3 -16.12 0.89 6.95
CA GLU A 3 -15.22 -0.07 6.34
C GLU A 3 -14.25 0.70 5.45
N LEU A 4 -12.98 0.40 5.61
CA LEU A 4 -11.96 0.96 4.73
C LEU A 4 -12.02 0.25 3.39
N LYS A 5 -11.79 1.01 2.32
CA LYS A 5 -11.67 0.41 1.00
C LYS A 5 -10.43 -0.44 0.93
N LYS A 6 -10.51 -1.57 0.25
CA LYS A 6 -9.36 -2.45 0.06
C LYS A 6 -8.75 -2.18 -1.30
N VAL A 7 -7.43 -2.06 -1.31
CA VAL A 7 -6.67 -1.69 -2.50
C VAL A 7 -5.56 -2.71 -2.73
N GLU A 8 -5.37 -3.06 -3.99
CA GLU A 8 -4.25 -3.91 -4.38
C GLU A 8 -2.96 -3.10 -4.36
N VAL A 9 -1.96 -3.65 -3.71
CA VAL A 9 -0.63 -3.04 -3.61
C VAL A 9 0.34 -3.92 -4.38
N THR A 10 1.16 -3.31 -5.24
CA THR A 10 2.14 -4.04 -6.04
C THR A 10 3.55 -3.72 -5.54
N VAL A 11 4.31 -4.76 -5.26
CA VAL A 11 5.72 -4.63 -4.92
C VAL A 11 6.54 -4.86 -6.19
N VAL A 12 7.29 -3.85 -6.59
CA VAL A 12 8.21 -3.96 -7.72
C VAL A 12 9.60 -4.19 -7.16
N GLN A 13 10.29 -5.22 -7.64
CA GLN A 13 11.57 -5.61 -7.07
C GLN A 13 12.76 -4.90 -7.71
N VAL A 14 12.64 -4.46 -8.96
CA VAL A 14 13.73 -3.78 -9.68
C VAL A 14 13.16 -2.67 -10.54
N PRO A 15 13.33 -1.39 -10.17
CA PRO A 15 13.86 -0.91 -8.90
C PRO A 15 12.92 -1.25 -7.75
N LYS A 16 13.42 -1.29 -6.54
CA LYS A 16 12.62 -1.76 -5.41
C LYS A 16 11.74 -0.65 -4.86
N TYR A 17 10.44 -0.74 -5.11
CA TYR A 17 9.46 0.22 -4.62
C TYR A 17 8.08 -0.44 -4.54
N VAL A 18 7.15 0.26 -3.90
CA VAL A 18 5.76 -0.20 -3.77
C VAL A 18 4.86 0.81 -4.46
N LYS A 19 3.90 0.32 -5.23
CA LYS A 19 2.93 1.19 -5.88
C LYS A 19 1.51 0.74 -5.58
N TYR A 20 0.62 1.70 -5.53
CA TYR A 20 -0.80 1.44 -5.33
C TYR A 20 -1.62 2.58 -5.94
N GLU A 21 -2.90 2.29 -6.19
CA GLU A 21 -3.83 3.32 -6.67
C GLU A 21 -4.73 3.73 -5.51
N CYS A 22 -4.75 5.02 -5.22
CA CYS A 22 -5.60 5.54 -4.15
C CYS A 22 -7.08 5.40 -4.54
N PRO A 23 -7.91 4.79 -3.68
CA PRO A 23 -9.32 4.60 -4.02
C PRO A 23 -10.16 5.89 -3.94
N HIS A 24 -9.60 6.93 -3.35
CA HIS A 24 -10.31 8.20 -3.18
C HIS A 24 -9.98 9.21 -4.27
N CYS A 25 -8.70 9.35 -4.61
CA CYS A 25 -8.30 10.31 -5.63
C CYS A 25 -7.97 9.66 -6.98
N GLY A 26 -7.84 8.35 -7.03
CA GLY A 26 -7.58 7.64 -8.27
C GLY A 26 -6.17 7.74 -8.81
N ASN A 27 -5.29 8.40 -8.09
CA ASN A 27 -3.90 8.54 -8.52
C ASN A 27 -3.06 7.33 -8.14
N GLU A 28 -2.14 6.97 -9.02
CA GLU A 28 -1.16 5.95 -8.69
C GLU A 28 -0.05 6.58 -7.87
N VAL A 29 0.25 5.98 -6.73
CA VAL A 29 1.27 6.46 -5.80
C VAL A 29 2.40 5.46 -5.75
N GLU A 30 3.63 5.95 -5.84
CA GLU A 30 4.83 5.12 -5.71
C GLU A 30 5.58 5.57 -4.47
N VAL A 31 5.94 4.61 -3.62
CA VAL A 31 6.70 4.89 -2.41
C VAL A 31 7.90 3.96 -2.34
N SER A 32 8.94 4.43 -1.64
CA SER A 32 10.12 3.60 -1.43
C SER A 32 9.76 2.34 -0.66
N TYR A 33 10.30 1.20 -1.10
CA TYR A 33 10.03 -0.07 -0.44
C TYR A 33 10.42 -0.02 1.04
N SER A 34 11.58 0.52 1.32
CA SER A 34 12.07 0.57 2.71
C SER A 34 11.17 1.42 3.60
N ASP A 35 10.67 2.53 3.09
CA ASP A 35 9.75 3.37 3.84
C ASP A 35 8.43 2.66 4.08
N PHE A 36 7.94 1.97 3.08
CA PHE A 36 6.66 1.26 3.17
C PHE A 36 6.75 0.08 4.14
N GLU A 37 7.83 -0.68 4.04
CA GLU A 37 8.08 -1.81 4.93
C GLU A 37 8.30 -1.36 6.38
N ASP A 38 9.03 -0.27 6.57
CA ASP A 38 9.36 0.24 7.89
C ASP A 38 8.09 0.57 8.70
N GLU A 39 7.10 1.13 8.04
CA GLU A 39 5.82 1.44 8.69
C GLU A 39 5.09 0.19 9.18
N ARG A 40 5.33 -0.95 8.54
CA ARG A 40 4.68 -2.21 8.89
C ARG A 40 5.52 -3.07 9.81
N MET A 41 6.78 -2.76 9.95
CA MET A 41 7.70 -3.50 10.79
C MET A 41 7.77 -5.00 10.42
N SER A 42 7.50 -5.31 9.16
CA SER A 42 7.51 -6.68 8.66
C SER A 42 7.83 -6.68 7.17
N ASP A 43 8.64 -7.65 6.74
CA ASP A 43 8.94 -7.85 5.33
C ASP A 43 8.19 -9.04 4.73
N TYR A 44 7.28 -9.61 5.49
CA TYR A 44 6.45 -10.71 5.02
C TYR A 44 5.19 -10.15 4.38
N TRP A 45 5.19 -10.06 3.06
CA TRP A 45 4.14 -9.38 2.32
C TRP A 45 2.71 -9.89 2.57
N PRO A 46 2.46 -11.19 2.74
CA PRO A 46 1.11 -11.65 3.05
C PRO A 46 0.54 -11.06 4.35
N GLU A 47 1.39 -10.69 5.29
CA GLU A 47 0.94 -10.06 6.53
C GLU A 47 0.49 -8.61 6.33
N TRP A 48 0.85 -8.00 5.22
CA TRP A 48 0.43 -6.64 4.92
C TRP A 48 -1.06 -6.56 4.59
N GLU A 49 -1.67 -7.67 4.21
CA GLU A 49 -3.09 -7.71 3.90
C GLU A 49 -3.91 -7.33 5.13
N GLY A 50 -4.76 -6.33 4.97
CA GLY A 50 -5.56 -5.81 6.08
C GLY A 50 -4.92 -4.63 6.81
N ASP A 51 -3.65 -4.33 6.56
CA ASP A 51 -3.00 -3.16 7.15
C ASP A 51 -3.57 -1.88 6.54
N THR A 52 -3.54 -0.81 7.32
CA THR A 52 -4.02 0.48 6.86
C THR A 52 -2.89 1.32 6.29
N VAL A 53 -3.21 2.07 5.25
CA VAL A 53 -2.27 2.98 4.59
C VAL A 53 -2.97 4.32 4.40
N ILE A 54 -2.21 5.39 4.59
CA ILE A 54 -2.71 6.74 4.35
C ILE A 54 -2.14 7.24 3.02
N CYS A 55 -3.04 7.69 2.14
CA CYS A 55 -2.64 8.22 0.85
C CYS A 55 -1.93 9.56 1.05
N ASP A 56 -0.73 9.70 0.50
CA ASP A 56 0.05 10.94 0.59
C ASP A 56 -0.57 12.07 -0.23
N GLU A 57 -1.40 11.75 -1.22
CA GLU A 57 -1.99 12.76 -2.10
C GLU A 57 -3.23 13.43 -1.49
N CYS A 58 -4.10 12.64 -0.87
CA CYS A 58 -5.36 13.16 -0.34
C CYS A 58 -5.53 12.96 1.17
N GLY A 59 -4.63 12.22 1.81
CA GLY A 59 -4.69 12.00 3.26
C GLY A 59 -5.74 11.01 3.71
N GLU A 60 -6.41 10.34 2.79
CA GLU A 60 -7.44 9.37 3.15
C GLU A 60 -6.83 8.01 3.47
N GLU A 61 -7.48 7.30 4.36
CA GLU A 61 -7.03 5.99 4.81
C GLU A 61 -7.70 4.87 4.01
N PHE A 62 -6.96 3.84 3.70
CA PHE A 62 -7.50 2.63 3.08
C PHE A 62 -6.76 1.41 3.61
N ALA A 63 -7.31 0.22 3.33
CA ALA A 63 -6.69 -1.03 3.75
C ALA A 63 -6.05 -1.75 2.56
N ILE A 64 -5.00 -2.52 2.83
CA ILE A 64 -4.40 -3.35 1.81
C ILE A 64 -5.26 -4.59 1.63
N GLY A 65 -5.80 -4.77 0.41
CA GLY A 65 -6.63 -5.92 0.10
C GLY A 65 -5.85 -7.12 -0.42
N ASN A 66 -4.77 -6.84 -1.13
CA ASN A 66 -3.92 -7.88 -1.70
C ASN A 66 -2.55 -7.30 -2.00
N VAL A 67 -1.53 -8.14 -1.90
CA VAL A 67 -0.16 -7.73 -2.25
C VAL A 67 0.31 -8.58 -3.40
N GLU A 68 0.65 -7.93 -4.51
CA GLU A 68 1.22 -8.61 -5.67
C GLU A 68 2.69 -8.26 -5.78
N VAL A 69 3.45 -9.19 -6.34
CA VAL A 69 4.88 -8.99 -6.57
C VAL A 69 5.13 -9.05 -8.07
N ASP A 70 5.76 -8.01 -8.57
CA ASP A 70 6.09 -7.90 -9.98
C ASP A 70 7.52 -8.39 -10.27
#